data_c8adcc9d05b1e7804bbea027ff48d58a
#
_entry.id   c8adcc9d05b1e7804bbea027ff48d58a
#
_cell.length_a   1.000
_cell.length_b   1.000
_cell.length_c   1.000
_cell.angle_alpha   90.00
_cell.angle_beta   90.00
_cell.angle_gamma   90.00
#
_symmetry.space_group_name_H-M   'P 1'
#
loop_
_entity.id
_entity.type
_entity.pdbx_description
1 polymer ?
#
loop_
_entity_poly.entity_id
_entity_poly.type
_entity_poly.pdbx_seq_one_letter_code
_entity_poly.pdbx_strand_id
1 'polypeptide(L)'
;MRPTVCVAALLALSAAGAQTLAQQACSKVDFEAVVNEAGAALRDLNRQNTPTFQAKLRELKDKRGWSNDQFLKEAEPYVRDQEIIAYDQKSEGLLNRITGAGQQGSSAGAPDCALLAELRAAMKELVETQKAKWTHMFSRINGALAK
;
A
#
# COMPACT_ATOMS: atom_id res chain seq x y z
N MET A 1 25.44 27.87 76.46
CA MET A 1 24.67 28.55 75.41
C MET A 1 24.79 27.68 74.14
N ARG A 2 23.75 27.00 73.76
CA ARG A 2 23.74 26.11 72.59
C ARG A 2 22.86 26.79 71.53
N PRO A 3 23.33 26.93 70.30
CA PRO A 3 22.44 27.31 69.23
C PRO A 3 21.86 26.06 68.54
N THR A 4 20.59 26.04 68.39
CA THR A 4 19.77 25.05 67.76
C THR A 4 19.85 25.22 66.22
N VAL A 5 20.31 24.17 65.50
CA VAL A 5 20.34 24.18 64.02
C VAL A 5 18.99 23.62 63.52
N CYS A 6 18.21 24.44 62.87
CA CYS A 6 17.04 24.04 62.13
C CYS A 6 17.44 23.48 60.75
N VAL A 7 17.25 22.17 60.57
CA VAL A 7 17.37 21.56 59.24
C VAL A 7 16.05 21.67 58.53
N ALA A 8 15.98 22.50 57.54
CA ALA A 8 14.83 22.62 56.61
C ALA A 8 14.95 21.50 55.56
N ALA A 9 14.07 20.55 55.61
CA ALA A 9 13.93 19.51 54.61
C ALA A 9 13.15 20.05 53.40
N LEU A 10 13.82 20.25 52.29
CA LEU A 10 13.21 20.57 51.02
C LEU A 10 12.65 19.31 50.35
N LEU A 11 11.34 19.15 50.39
CA LEU A 11 10.61 18.12 49.63
C LEU A 11 10.50 18.60 48.17
N ALA A 12 11.33 18.03 47.29
CA ALA A 12 11.19 18.18 45.84
C ALA A 12 10.03 17.29 45.38
N LEU A 13 8.87 17.91 45.08
CA LEU A 13 7.78 17.25 44.34
C LEU A 13 8.23 17.10 42.88
N SER A 14 8.64 15.88 42.52
CA SER A 14 8.78 15.50 41.12
C SER A 14 7.41 15.34 40.50
N ALA A 15 6.92 16.38 39.81
CA ALA A 15 5.76 16.25 38.94
C ALA A 15 6.15 15.39 37.74
N ALA A 16 5.86 14.09 37.82
CA ALA A 16 5.86 13.21 36.65
C ALA A 16 4.76 13.70 35.72
N GLY A 17 5.16 14.50 34.74
CA GLY A 17 4.30 14.86 33.61
C GLY A 17 3.91 13.60 32.86
N ALA A 18 2.70 13.10 33.12
CA ALA A 18 2.06 12.13 32.23
C ALA A 18 1.92 12.83 30.87
N GLN A 19 2.83 12.54 29.95
CA GLN A 19 2.64 12.81 28.53
C GLN A 19 1.48 11.92 28.08
N THR A 20 0.27 12.42 28.16
CA THR A 20 -0.84 11.90 27.40
C THR A 20 -0.42 12.01 25.95
N LEU A 21 -0.05 10.89 25.34
CA LEU A 21 -0.01 10.77 23.89
C LEU A 21 -1.40 11.23 23.43
N ALA A 22 -1.50 12.45 22.95
CA ALA A 22 -2.70 12.94 22.33
C ALA A 22 -3.04 11.90 21.25
N GLN A 23 -4.04 11.09 21.48
CA GLN A 23 -4.60 10.18 20.52
C GLN A 23 -4.97 11.07 19.34
N GLN A 24 -4.19 10.97 18.26
CA GLN A 24 -4.40 11.78 17.07
C GLN A 24 -5.84 11.49 16.62
N ALA A 25 -6.72 12.46 16.85
CA ALA A 25 -8.10 12.34 16.47
C ALA A 25 -8.16 12.15 14.96
N CYS A 26 -8.58 10.97 14.52
CA CYS A 26 -8.82 10.72 13.11
C CYS A 26 -10.12 11.40 12.69
N SER A 27 -10.17 11.83 11.45
CA SER A 27 -11.30 12.53 10.87
C SER A 27 -11.78 11.82 9.61
N LYS A 28 -12.98 12.14 9.15
CA LYS A 28 -13.48 11.66 7.86
C LYS A 28 -12.56 12.03 6.71
N VAL A 29 -11.94 13.21 6.78
CA VAL A 29 -10.97 13.68 5.78
C VAL A 29 -9.73 12.77 5.71
N ASP A 30 -9.30 12.17 6.84
CA ASP A 30 -8.17 11.24 6.85
C ASP A 30 -8.49 9.93 6.11
N PHE A 31 -9.73 9.43 6.20
CA PHE A 31 -10.18 8.28 5.41
C PHE A 31 -10.18 8.58 3.92
N GLU A 32 -10.71 9.74 3.54
CA GLU A 32 -10.73 10.19 2.14
C GLU A 32 -9.32 10.37 1.58
N ALA A 33 -8.40 10.95 2.37
CA ALA A 33 -7.00 11.13 1.99
C ALA A 33 -6.31 9.80 1.69
N VAL A 34 -6.45 8.80 2.57
CA VAL A 34 -5.86 7.46 2.38
C VAL A 34 -6.34 6.80 1.09
N VAL A 35 -7.64 6.87 0.80
CA VAL A 35 -8.23 6.30 -0.42
C VAL A 35 -7.73 7.04 -1.66
N ASN A 36 -7.70 8.37 -1.62
CA ASN A 36 -7.26 9.20 -2.73
C ASN A 36 -5.78 9.00 -3.05
N GLU A 37 -4.91 8.96 -2.03
CA GLU A 37 -3.47 8.72 -2.19
C GLU A 37 -3.19 7.35 -2.81
N ALA A 38 -3.80 6.28 -2.29
CA ALA A 38 -3.63 4.95 -2.84
C ALA A 38 -4.19 4.83 -4.27
N GLY A 39 -5.36 5.42 -4.51
CA GLY A 39 -5.96 5.48 -5.85
C GLY A 39 -5.08 6.23 -6.85
N ALA A 40 -4.46 7.34 -6.44
CA ALA A 40 -3.51 8.08 -7.26
C ALA A 40 -2.27 7.23 -7.56
N ALA A 41 -1.69 6.60 -6.53
CA ALA A 41 -0.51 5.74 -6.68
C ALA A 41 -0.76 4.57 -7.64
N LEU A 42 -1.93 3.92 -7.58
CA LEU A 42 -2.29 2.83 -8.49
C LEU A 42 -2.48 3.32 -9.93
N ARG A 43 -3.14 4.46 -10.13
CA ARG A 43 -3.29 5.07 -11.47
C ARG A 43 -1.94 5.43 -12.07
N ASP A 44 -1.07 6.05 -11.29
CA ASP A 44 0.28 6.43 -11.74
C ASP A 44 1.12 5.21 -12.10
N LEU A 45 1.08 4.17 -11.26
CA LEU A 45 1.74 2.91 -11.52
C LEU A 45 1.31 2.29 -12.85
N ASN A 46 0.00 2.22 -13.10
CA ASN A 46 -0.53 1.67 -14.36
C ASN A 46 -0.20 2.56 -15.56
N ARG A 47 -0.32 3.88 -15.41
CA ARG A 47 0.00 4.84 -16.48
C ARG A 47 1.46 4.75 -16.92
N GLN A 48 2.37 4.52 -16.00
CA GLN A 48 3.80 4.40 -16.29
C GLN A 48 4.16 3.04 -16.89
N ASN A 49 3.61 1.96 -16.35
CA ASN A 49 4.03 0.61 -16.69
C ASN A 49 3.31 0.04 -17.91
N THR A 50 2.02 0.32 -18.09
CA THR A 50 1.23 -0.28 -19.18
C THR A 50 1.82 0.01 -20.57
N PRO A 51 2.10 1.26 -20.98
CA PRO A 51 2.63 1.52 -22.32
C PRO A 51 4.01 0.91 -22.52
N THR A 52 4.87 0.95 -21.50
CA THR A 52 6.22 0.36 -21.57
C THR A 52 6.15 -1.16 -21.71
N PHE A 53 5.28 -1.81 -20.96
CA PHE A 53 5.10 -3.26 -21.04
C PHE A 53 4.53 -3.69 -22.40
N GLN A 54 3.54 -2.97 -22.90
CA GLN A 54 2.98 -3.22 -24.25
C GLN A 54 4.03 -3.03 -25.36
N ALA A 55 4.92 -2.04 -25.23
CA ALA A 55 6.02 -1.86 -26.18
C ALA A 55 6.95 -3.07 -26.17
N LYS A 56 7.32 -3.60 -25.00
CA LYS A 56 8.14 -4.79 -24.87
C LYS A 56 7.47 -6.07 -25.41
N LEU A 57 6.16 -6.19 -25.25
CA LEU A 57 5.42 -7.30 -25.85
C LEU A 57 5.45 -7.23 -27.38
N ARG A 58 5.33 -6.04 -27.98
CA ARG A 58 5.47 -5.85 -29.44
C ARG A 58 6.89 -6.16 -29.91
N GLU A 59 7.90 -5.66 -29.19
CA GLU A 59 9.30 -5.99 -29.46
C GLU A 59 9.56 -7.50 -29.46
N LEU A 60 8.99 -8.20 -28.45
CA LEU A 60 9.11 -9.66 -28.38
C LEU A 60 8.40 -10.35 -29.54
N LYS A 61 7.21 -9.88 -29.92
CA LYS A 61 6.48 -10.35 -31.10
C LYS A 61 7.33 -10.29 -32.35
N ASP A 62 7.92 -9.11 -32.60
CA ASP A 62 8.74 -8.85 -33.80
C ASP A 62 10.00 -9.70 -33.78
N LYS A 63 10.70 -9.76 -32.64
CA LYS A 63 11.88 -10.61 -32.46
C LYS A 63 11.62 -12.09 -32.71
N ARG A 64 10.45 -12.59 -32.34
CA ARG A 64 10.04 -14.00 -32.51
C ARG A 64 9.36 -14.27 -33.85
N GLY A 65 9.05 -13.25 -34.64
CA GLY A 65 8.34 -13.38 -35.91
C GLY A 65 6.91 -13.87 -35.76
N TRP A 66 6.24 -13.60 -34.63
CA TRP A 66 4.88 -14.08 -34.37
C TRP A 66 3.86 -13.34 -35.24
N SER A 67 2.95 -14.10 -35.87
CA SER A 67 1.74 -13.54 -36.45
C SER A 67 0.83 -12.93 -35.35
N ASN A 68 -0.21 -12.19 -35.75
CA ASN A 68 -1.16 -11.63 -34.78
C ASN A 68 -1.87 -12.73 -33.95
N ASP A 69 -2.26 -13.83 -34.58
CA ASP A 69 -2.93 -14.94 -33.91
C ASP A 69 -1.98 -15.68 -32.94
N GLN A 70 -0.72 -15.87 -33.35
CA GLN A 70 0.31 -16.42 -32.47
C GLN A 70 0.58 -15.50 -31.30
N PHE A 71 0.64 -14.17 -31.52
CA PHE A 71 0.92 -13.21 -30.48
C PHE A 71 -0.11 -13.28 -29.33
N LEU A 72 -1.39 -13.39 -29.62
CA LEU A 72 -2.41 -13.50 -28.59
C LEU A 72 -2.18 -14.70 -27.67
N LYS A 73 -1.75 -15.81 -28.24
CA LYS A 73 -1.48 -17.07 -27.49
C LYS A 73 -0.13 -17.01 -26.77
N GLU A 74 0.91 -16.59 -27.48
CA GLU A 74 2.29 -16.64 -26.99
C GLU A 74 2.59 -15.51 -25.97
N ALA A 75 1.80 -14.42 -25.98
CA ALA A 75 1.90 -13.35 -25.01
C ALA A 75 1.23 -13.68 -23.65
N GLU A 76 0.29 -14.64 -23.61
CA GLU A 76 -0.45 -14.99 -22.40
C GLU A 76 0.46 -15.26 -21.17
N PRO A 77 1.56 -16.04 -21.27
CA PRO A 77 2.43 -16.33 -20.12
C PRO A 77 3.10 -15.11 -19.49
N TYR A 78 3.15 -13.97 -20.20
CA TYR A 78 3.74 -12.71 -19.70
C TYR A 78 2.73 -11.83 -18.97
N VAL A 79 1.44 -12.09 -19.14
CA VAL A 79 0.35 -11.36 -18.50
C VAL A 79 -0.46 -12.24 -17.54
N ARG A 80 -0.26 -13.55 -17.58
CA ARG A 80 -0.98 -14.51 -16.75
C ARG A 80 -0.14 -15.76 -16.53
N ASP A 81 0.53 -15.82 -15.39
CA ASP A 81 1.15 -17.04 -14.86
C ASP A 81 0.70 -17.27 -13.41
N GLN A 82 1.21 -18.29 -12.75
CA GLN A 82 0.80 -18.65 -11.39
C GLN A 82 1.12 -17.52 -10.37
N GLU A 83 2.23 -16.82 -10.58
CA GLU A 83 2.64 -15.72 -9.69
C GLU A 83 1.77 -14.48 -9.92
N ILE A 84 1.47 -14.14 -11.17
CA ILE A 84 0.55 -13.05 -11.53
C ILE A 84 -0.84 -13.33 -10.95
N ILE A 85 -1.34 -14.58 -11.08
CA ILE A 85 -2.61 -15.01 -10.49
C ILE A 85 -2.59 -14.84 -8.96
N ALA A 86 -1.50 -15.21 -8.30
CA ALA A 86 -1.37 -15.02 -6.85
C ALA A 86 -1.42 -13.54 -6.43
N TYR A 87 -0.76 -12.64 -7.19
CA TYR A 87 -0.87 -11.19 -6.97
C TYR A 87 -2.30 -10.68 -7.18
N ASP A 88 -3.02 -11.18 -8.18
CA ASP A 88 -4.41 -10.79 -8.45
C ASP A 88 -5.34 -11.24 -7.34
N GLN A 89 -5.23 -12.48 -6.87
CA GLN A 89 -5.99 -13.00 -5.74
C GLN A 89 -5.72 -12.23 -4.45
N LYS A 90 -4.44 -11.91 -4.18
CA LYS A 90 -4.07 -11.08 -3.03
C LYS A 90 -4.69 -9.69 -3.13
N SER A 91 -4.66 -9.08 -4.31
CA SER A 91 -5.25 -7.76 -4.54
C SER A 91 -6.76 -7.76 -4.37
N GLU A 92 -7.45 -8.81 -4.81
CA GLU A 92 -8.88 -8.99 -4.60
C GLU A 92 -9.23 -9.09 -3.11
N GLY A 93 -8.48 -9.88 -2.34
CA GLY A 93 -8.65 -9.98 -0.89
C GLY A 93 -8.44 -8.64 -0.18
N LEU A 94 -7.44 -7.85 -0.61
CA LEU A 94 -7.19 -6.50 -0.08
C LEU A 94 -8.32 -5.53 -0.44
N LEU A 95 -8.83 -5.56 -1.68
CA LEU A 95 -9.96 -4.73 -2.09
C LEU A 95 -11.23 -5.04 -1.30
N ASN A 96 -11.50 -6.31 -1.00
CA ASN A 96 -12.62 -6.71 -0.15
C ASN A 96 -12.49 -6.15 1.28
N ARG A 97 -11.29 -6.21 1.86
CA ARG A 97 -11.01 -5.60 3.18
C ARG A 97 -11.20 -4.08 3.15
N ILE A 98 -10.68 -3.41 2.12
CA ILE A 98 -10.78 -1.96 1.93
C ILE A 98 -12.26 -1.54 1.82
N THR A 99 -13.04 -2.27 1.03
CA THR A 99 -14.48 -2.00 0.85
C THR A 99 -15.22 -2.19 2.16
N GLY A 100 -14.94 -3.27 2.90
CA GLY A 100 -15.55 -3.53 4.21
C GLY A 100 -15.21 -2.44 5.23
N ALA A 101 -13.93 -2.06 5.32
CA ALA A 101 -13.49 -0.98 6.21
C ALA A 101 -14.12 0.38 5.83
N GLY A 102 -14.24 0.66 4.53
CA GLY A 102 -14.92 1.88 4.04
C GLY A 102 -16.40 1.93 4.40
N GLN A 103 -17.11 0.80 4.28
CA GLN A 103 -18.52 0.71 4.67
C GLN A 103 -18.71 0.89 6.18
N GLN A 104 -17.87 0.25 6.99
CA GLN A 104 -17.91 0.42 8.45
C GLN A 104 -17.63 1.87 8.86
N GLY A 105 -16.59 2.48 8.26
CA GLY A 105 -16.22 3.86 8.56
C GLY A 105 -17.29 4.88 8.17
N SER A 106 -18.02 4.65 7.07
CA SER A 106 -19.12 5.51 6.64
C SER A 106 -20.38 5.38 7.49
N SER A 107 -20.59 4.21 8.11
CA SER A 107 -21.75 3.92 8.96
C SER A 107 -21.54 4.32 10.42
N ALA A 108 -20.30 4.56 10.84
CA ALA A 108 -19.96 4.94 12.20
C ALA A 108 -20.39 6.38 12.51
N GLY A 109 -21.01 6.58 13.68
CA GLY A 109 -21.40 7.91 14.16
C GLY A 109 -20.21 8.80 14.56
N ALA A 110 -19.02 8.21 14.72
CA ALA A 110 -17.77 8.90 15.01
C ALA A 110 -16.61 8.19 14.26
N PRO A 111 -15.55 8.92 13.87
CA PRO A 111 -14.38 8.32 13.22
C PRO A 111 -13.70 7.29 14.11
N ASP A 112 -13.44 6.10 13.56
CA ASP A 112 -12.70 5.02 14.22
C ASP A 112 -11.24 5.02 13.73
N CYS A 113 -10.33 5.42 14.62
CA CYS A 113 -8.91 5.53 14.27
C CYS A 113 -8.23 4.17 14.08
N ALA A 114 -8.73 3.10 14.73
CA ALA A 114 -8.22 1.75 14.48
C ALA A 114 -8.61 1.29 13.07
N LEU A 115 -9.83 1.54 12.66
CA LEU A 115 -10.31 1.25 11.31
C LEU A 115 -9.55 2.05 10.24
N LEU A 116 -9.22 3.33 10.53
CA LEU A 116 -8.36 4.14 9.64
C LEU A 116 -6.96 3.53 9.49
N ALA A 117 -6.37 3.04 10.59
CA ALA A 117 -5.07 2.38 10.55
C ALA A 117 -5.11 1.10 9.72
N GLU A 118 -6.16 0.29 9.85
CA GLU A 118 -6.38 -0.91 9.01
C GLU A 118 -6.55 -0.56 7.54
N LEU A 119 -7.34 0.46 7.23
CA LEU A 119 -7.54 0.93 5.86
C LEU A 119 -6.21 1.38 5.24
N ARG A 120 -5.42 2.17 5.97
CA ARG A 120 -4.11 2.64 5.52
C ARG A 120 -3.14 1.48 5.26
N ALA A 121 -3.12 0.49 6.14
CA ALA A 121 -2.29 -0.69 5.97
C ALA A 121 -2.71 -1.51 4.74
N ALA A 122 -4.00 -1.75 4.55
CA ALA A 122 -4.51 -2.50 3.40
C ALA A 122 -4.27 -1.77 2.07
N MET A 123 -4.46 -0.45 2.03
CA MET A 123 -4.18 0.37 0.85
C MET A 123 -2.69 0.37 0.48
N LYS A 124 -1.80 0.51 1.47
CA LYS A 124 -0.36 0.41 1.25
C LYS A 124 0.02 -0.96 0.70
N GLU A 125 -0.50 -2.02 1.30
CA GLU A 125 -0.22 -3.39 0.85
C GLU A 125 -0.74 -3.64 -0.57
N LEU A 126 -1.88 -3.08 -0.96
CA LEU A 126 -2.41 -3.17 -2.31
C LEU A 126 -1.46 -2.51 -3.33
N VAL A 127 -0.98 -1.30 -3.05
CA VAL A 127 -0.01 -0.61 -3.92
C VAL A 127 1.28 -1.41 -4.06
N GLU A 128 1.84 -1.93 -2.96
CA GLU A 128 3.06 -2.75 -2.99
C GLU A 128 2.84 -4.08 -3.74
N THR A 129 1.68 -4.70 -3.59
CA THR A 129 1.32 -5.92 -4.33
C THR A 129 1.29 -5.66 -5.84
N GLN A 130 0.70 -4.54 -6.28
CA GLN A 130 0.67 -4.17 -7.69
C GLN A 130 2.06 -3.79 -8.23
N LYS A 131 2.92 -3.15 -7.44
CA LYS A 131 4.33 -2.91 -7.81
C LYS A 131 5.08 -4.22 -8.00
N ALA A 132 4.92 -5.17 -7.09
CA ALA A 132 5.55 -6.49 -7.19
C ALA A 132 5.08 -7.24 -8.43
N LYS A 133 3.78 -7.21 -8.74
CA LYS A 133 3.22 -7.77 -9.98
C LYS A 133 3.89 -7.19 -11.22
N TRP A 134 3.99 -5.86 -11.33
CA TRP A 134 4.67 -5.21 -12.46
C TRP A 134 6.15 -5.60 -12.55
N THR A 135 6.85 -5.66 -11.42
CA THR A 135 8.26 -6.09 -11.37
C THR A 135 8.42 -7.51 -11.91
N HIS A 136 7.54 -8.43 -11.50
CA HIS A 136 7.55 -9.81 -12.00
C HIS A 136 7.30 -9.85 -13.52
N MET A 137 6.26 -9.18 -14.01
CA MET A 137 5.93 -9.12 -15.42
C MET A 137 7.09 -8.58 -16.27
N PHE A 138 7.73 -7.48 -15.83
CA PHE A 138 8.91 -6.92 -16.51
C PHE A 138 10.12 -7.85 -16.46
N SER A 139 10.37 -8.51 -15.36
CA SER A 139 11.46 -9.50 -15.25
C SER A 139 11.30 -10.61 -16.28
N ARG A 140 10.10 -11.15 -16.41
CA ARG A 140 9.81 -12.22 -17.36
C ARG A 140 10.00 -11.79 -18.81
N ILE A 141 9.43 -10.66 -19.20
CA ILE A 141 9.52 -10.20 -20.58
C ILE A 141 10.94 -9.78 -20.97
N ASN A 142 11.68 -9.14 -20.06
CA ASN A 142 13.08 -8.80 -20.27
C ASN A 142 13.95 -10.05 -20.41
N GLY A 143 13.71 -11.08 -19.61
CA GLY A 143 14.38 -12.38 -19.75
C GLY A 143 14.09 -13.07 -21.08
N ALA A 144 12.89 -12.90 -21.64
CA ALA A 144 12.53 -13.44 -22.96
C ALA A 144 13.17 -12.64 -24.10
N LEU A 145 13.29 -11.31 -23.95
CA LEU A 145 13.95 -10.43 -24.91
C LEU A 145 15.47 -10.62 -24.94
N ALA A 146 16.08 -11.08 -23.85
CA ALA A 146 17.52 -11.34 -23.78
C ALA A 146 17.96 -12.65 -24.49
N LYS A 147 17.04 -13.54 -24.81
CA LYS A 147 17.26 -14.82 -25.52
C LYS A 147 17.05 -14.67 -27.02
#